data_023df31021098bb117cc59f1e6594e06
#
_entry.id   023df31021098bb117cc59f1e6594e06
#
_cell.length_a   1.000
_cell.length_b   1.000
_cell.length_c   1.000
_cell.angle_alpha   90.00
_cell.angle_beta   90.00
_cell.angle_gamma   90.00
#
_symmetry.space_group_name_H-M   'P 1'
#
loop_
_entity.id
_entity.type
_entity.pdbx_description
1 polymer ?
#
loop_
_entity_poly.entity_id
_entity_poly.type
_entity_poly.pdbx_seq_one_letter_code
_entity_poly.pdbx_strand_id
1 'polypeptide(L)'
;GVYFYSEAINEREAVEEANTLISNIYMYNISMPLVIDYEGFNQNERIGQANLSKSAYTGIVSAFCEKVKSAGYTPMVYASTSYFTNYLEGEYLSNAYCIWSAAYSNPPEHYNSFKYDFWQFTSSANAVQYGMEPGSVDLDYWYAGRTIIGNDYSSVFDANYYYNMYPDLQKAIGNNQAELLYHFLNYGMAEG
;
A
#
# COMPACT_ATOMS: atom_id res chain seq x y z
N GLY A 1 -3.89 2.46 7.57
CA GLY A 1 -2.53 2.02 7.25
C GLY A 1 -1.48 2.80 8.00
N VAL A 2 -0.29 2.31 7.96
CA VAL A 2 0.87 2.96 8.57
C VAL A 2 2.05 2.83 7.60
N TYR A 3 2.89 3.84 7.52
CA TYR A 3 4.11 3.77 6.73
C TYR A 3 5.36 3.95 7.59
N PHE A 4 6.47 3.45 7.08
CA PHE A 4 7.80 3.62 7.64
C PHE A 4 8.72 4.20 6.57
N TYR A 5 9.24 5.40 6.81
CA TYR A 5 10.26 6.01 5.95
C TYR A 5 11.57 5.25 6.14
N SER A 6 11.96 4.50 5.14
CA SER A 6 13.09 3.57 5.21
C SER A 6 14.38 4.22 4.71
N GLU A 7 15.43 4.02 5.47
CA GLU A 7 16.81 4.35 5.07
C GLU A 7 17.69 3.09 4.95
N ALA A 8 17.08 1.90 4.89
CA ALA A 8 17.79 0.64 4.81
C ALA A 8 18.64 0.53 3.54
N ILE A 9 19.90 0.08 3.69
CA ILE A 9 20.83 -0.16 2.59
C ILE A 9 21.25 -1.64 2.48
N ASN A 10 20.60 -2.51 3.26
CA ASN A 10 20.70 -3.97 3.17
C ASN A 10 19.42 -4.62 3.73
N GLU A 11 19.20 -5.88 3.39
CA GLU A 11 18.00 -6.63 3.78
C GLU A 11 17.84 -6.77 5.29
N ARG A 12 18.94 -6.89 6.05
CA ARG A 12 18.89 -7.00 7.52
C ARG A 12 18.30 -5.73 8.14
N GLU A 13 18.75 -4.57 7.70
CA GLU A 13 18.20 -3.29 8.16
C GLU A 13 16.72 -3.15 7.82
N ALA A 14 16.31 -3.52 6.62
CA ALA A 14 14.91 -3.51 6.21
C ALA A 14 14.03 -4.40 7.11
N VAL A 15 14.52 -5.57 7.51
CA VAL A 15 13.83 -6.45 8.46
C VAL A 15 13.79 -5.83 9.87
N GLU A 16 14.85 -5.15 10.31
CA GLU A 16 14.88 -4.43 11.59
C GLU A 16 13.88 -3.27 11.62
N GLU A 17 13.76 -2.50 10.52
CA GLU A 17 12.77 -1.44 10.34
C GLU A 17 11.33 -2.00 10.35
N ALA A 18 11.07 -3.09 9.61
CA ALA A 18 9.78 -3.75 9.61
C ALA A 18 9.39 -4.25 11.01
N ASN A 19 10.34 -4.84 11.77
CA ASN A 19 10.10 -5.24 13.16
C ASN A 19 9.76 -4.06 14.04
N THR A 20 10.44 -2.93 13.85
CA THR A 20 10.17 -1.69 14.58
C THR A 20 8.75 -1.20 14.31
N LEU A 21 8.34 -1.15 13.04
CA LEU A 21 6.99 -0.78 12.65
C LEU A 21 5.96 -1.70 13.31
N ILE A 22 6.11 -3.02 13.14
CA ILE A 22 5.18 -4.03 13.67
C ILE A 22 5.07 -3.94 15.19
N SER A 23 6.17 -3.77 15.91
CA SER A 23 6.16 -3.68 17.36
C SER A 23 5.48 -2.42 17.92
N ASN A 24 5.46 -1.32 17.12
CA ASN A 24 4.78 -0.09 17.52
C ASN A 24 3.26 -0.12 17.25
N ILE A 25 2.80 -1.01 16.40
CA ILE A 25 1.39 -1.03 15.98
C ILE A 25 0.61 -2.22 16.55
N TYR A 26 1.23 -3.15 17.26
CA TYR A 26 0.60 -4.41 17.70
C TYR A 26 -0.67 -4.22 18.55
N MET A 27 -0.83 -3.05 19.21
CA MET A 27 -2.00 -2.71 20.01
C MET A 27 -3.14 -2.07 19.20
N TYR A 28 -2.92 -1.78 17.91
CA TYR A 28 -3.88 -1.08 17.06
C TYR A 28 -4.50 -2.05 16.06
N ASN A 29 -5.78 -1.86 15.79
CA ASN A 29 -6.45 -2.58 14.71
C ASN A 29 -6.11 -1.90 13.37
N ILE A 30 -5.11 -2.44 12.67
CA ILE A 30 -4.67 -1.93 11.36
C ILE A 30 -5.33 -2.76 10.27
N SER A 31 -6.24 -2.16 9.52
CA SER A 31 -6.98 -2.79 8.41
C SER A 31 -6.44 -2.43 7.02
N MET A 32 -5.55 -1.45 6.94
CA MET A 32 -4.90 -1.01 5.70
C MET A 32 -3.45 -1.51 5.66
N PRO A 33 -2.78 -1.49 4.49
CA PRO A 33 -1.41 -1.97 4.36
C PRO A 33 -0.41 -1.30 5.31
N LEU A 34 0.66 -2.04 5.64
CA LEU A 34 1.90 -1.48 6.18
C LEU A 34 2.83 -1.17 5.02
N VAL A 35 3.26 0.08 4.95
CA VAL A 35 3.96 0.61 3.78
C VAL A 35 5.43 0.81 4.10
N ILE A 36 6.31 0.30 3.25
CA ILE A 36 7.68 0.79 3.16
C ILE A 36 7.68 2.02 2.24
N ASP A 37 8.07 3.16 2.77
CA ASP A 37 8.29 4.40 2.03
C ASP A 37 9.78 4.44 1.68
N TYR A 38 10.11 4.10 0.42
CA TYR A 38 11.48 3.88 -0.04
C TYR A 38 11.86 4.89 -1.13
N GLU A 39 12.42 5.99 -0.66
CA GLU A 39 12.83 7.14 -1.49
C GLU A 39 14.34 7.38 -1.32
N GLY A 40 14.83 8.55 -1.16
CA GLY A 40 16.21 8.83 -0.74
C GLY A 40 17.30 8.41 -1.74
N PHE A 41 16.98 8.29 -3.04
CA PHE A 41 17.95 7.90 -4.08
C PHE A 41 18.87 9.03 -4.55
N ASN A 42 18.74 10.22 -3.97
CA ASN A 42 19.65 11.33 -4.26
C ASN A 42 21.03 11.07 -3.67
N GLN A 43 22.07 11.58 -4.32
CA GLN A 43 23.46 11.36 -3.90
C GLN A 43 23.81 11.92 -2.51
N ASN A 44 22.98 12.78 -1.96
CA ASN A 44 23.16 13.34 -0.61
C ASN A 44 22.42 12.52 0.47
N GLU A 45 21.65 11.53 0.10
CA GLU A 45 20.86 10.68 1.00
C GLU A 45 21.50 9.30 1.14
N ARG A 46 21.22 8.63 2.24
CA ARG A 46 21.87 7.36 2.60
C ARG A 46 21.71 6.29 1.54
N ILE A 47 20.50 6.13 1.01
CA ILE A 47 20.18 5.14 -0.04
C ILE A 47 20.95 5.46 -1.31
N GLY A 48 20.94 6.72 -1.77
CA GLY A 48 21.67 7.15 -2.97
C GLY A 48 23.17 7.01 -2.84
N GLN A 49 23.75 7.26 -1.64
CA GLN A 49 25.17 7.08 -1.36
C GLN A 49 25.59 5.62 -1.38
N ALA A 50 24.69 4.69 -1.05
CA ALA A 50 24.98 3.26 -1.09
C ALA A 50 25.26 2.75 -2.51
N ASN A 51 24.74 3.43 -3.54
CA ASN A 51 24.99 3.18 -4.95
C ASN A 51 24.88 1.69 -5.32
N LEU A 52 23.79 1.06 -4.91
CA LEU A 52 23.53 -0.35 -5.11
C LEU A 52 22.94 -0.63 -6.49
N SER A 53 22.96 -1.88 -6.91
CA SER A 53 22.25 -2.31 -8.11
C SER A 53 20.72 -2.27 -7.88
N LYS A 54 19.98 -2.18 -8.98
CA LYS A 54 18.52 -2.23 -9.01
C LYS A 54 17.97 -3.47 -8.29
N SER A 55 18.58 -4.63 -8.54
CA SER A 55 18.22 -5.88 -7.89
C SER A 55 18.49 -5.87 -6.38
N ALA A 56 19.59 -5.24 -5.93
CA ALA A 56 19.91 -5.15 -4.51
C ALA A 56 18.91 -4.23 -3.77
N TYR A 57 18.55 -3.08 -4.34
CA TYR A 57 17.51 -2.22 -3.78
C TYR A 57 16.13 -2.94 -3.73
N THR A 58 15.80 -3.68 -4.79
CA THR A 58 14.58 -4.49 -4.83
C THR A 58 14.58 -5.58 -3.75
N GLY A 59 15.73 -6.22 -3.49
CA GLY A 59 15.89 -7.20 -2.41
C GLY A 59 15.64 -6.60 -1.02
N ILE A 60 16.12 -5.38 -0.78
CA ILE A 60 15.90 -4.63 0.48
C ILE A 60 14.40 -4.39 0.70
N VAL A 61 13.72 -3.83 -0.30
CA VAL A 61 12.28 -3.58 -0.25
C VAL A 61 11.50 -4.88 -0.04
N SER A 62 11.89 -5.94 -0.75
CA SER A 62 11.26 -7.27 -0.62
C SER A 62 11.45 -7.85 0.79
N ALA A 63 12.61 -7.69 1.41
CA ALA A 63 12.87 -8.19 2.76
C ALA A 63 11.94 -7.53 3.81
N PHE A 64 11.71 -6.21 3.70
CA PHE A 64 10.71 -5.52 4.52
C PHE A 64 9.31 -6.09 4.30
N CYS A 65 8.89 -6.19 3.03
CA CYS A 65 7.56 -6.66 2.65
C CYS A 65 7.30 -8.11 3.11
N GLU A 66 8.26 -9.01 2.94
CA GLU A 66 8.13 -10.39 3.41
C GLU A 66 8.06 -10.47 4.93
N LYS A 67 8.78 -9.60 5.65
CA LYS A 67 8.66 -9.51 7.10
C LYS A 67 7.28 -9.04 7.54
N VAL A 68 6.73 -8.01 6.92
CA VAL A 68 5.36 -7.52 7.14
C VAL A 68 4.34 -8.64 6.89
N LYS A 69 4.47 -9.33 5.75
CA LYS A 69 3.60 -10.44 5.36
C LYS A 69 3.67 -11.61 6.35
N SER A 70 4.86 -11.96 6.81
CA SER A 70 5.05 -13.03 7.82
C SER A 70 4.41 -12.70 9.17
N ALA A 71 4.17 -11.44 9.46
CA ALA A 71 3.47 -10.96 10.65
C ALA A 71 1.94 -10.87 10.46
N GLY A 72 1.41 -11.27 9.29
CA GLY A 72 -0.03 -11.29 9.00
C GLY A 72 -0.60 -9.98 8.46
N TYR A 73 0.25 -9.01 8.11
CA TYR A 73 -0.18 -7.74 7.51
C TYR A 73 0.01 -7.74 6.00
N THR A 74 -0.74 -6.87 5.31
CA THR A 74 -0.57 -6.62 3.88
C THR A 74 0.58 -5.65 3.66
N PRO A 75 1.66 -6.04 2.96
CA PRO A 75 2.74 -5.13 2.62
C PRO A 75 2.38 -4.25 1.42
N MET A 76 2.86 -3.02 1.44
CA MET A 76 2.79 -2.09 0.32
C MET A 76 4.12 -1.35 0.16
N VAL A 77 4.48 -1.05 -1.08
CA VAL A 77 5.67 -0.26 -1.42
C VAL A 77 5.24 1.10 -1.92
N TYR A 78 5.71 2.15 -1.28
CA TYR A 78 5.60 3.52 -1.77
C TYR A 78 6.94 3.99 -2.32
N ALA A 79 6.90 4.57 -3.50
CA ALA A 79 7.98 5.31 -4.12
C ALA A 79 7.44 6.19 -5.25
N SER A 80 8.27 7.12 -5.76
CA SER A 80 7.92 7.81 -7.00
C SER A 80 7.97 6.84 -8.19
N THR A 81 7.16 7.11 -9.22
CA THR A 81 7.18 6.35 -10.48
C THR A 81 8.57 6.28 -11.10
N SER A 82 9.35 7.38 -10.99
CA SER A 82 10.73 7.40 -11.48
C SER A 82 11.65 6.46 -10.72
N TYR A 83 11.45 6.27 -9.42
CA TYR A 83 12.23 5.34 -8.61
C TYR A 83 11.88 3.88 -8.93
N PHE A 84 10.61 3.56 -9.10
CA PHE A 84 10.20 2.25 -9.60
C PHE A 84 10.80 1.92 -10.96
N THR A 85 10.94 2.92 -11.84
CA THR A 85 11.50 2.71 -13.19
C THR A 85 13.02 2.59 -13.18
N ASN A 86 13.71 3.43 -12.40
CA ASN A 86 15.17 3.59 -12.52
C ASN A 86 15.96 2.79 -11.47
N TYR A 87 15.43 2.60 -10.27
CA TYR A 87 16.16 2.03 -9.13
C TYR A 87 15.55 0.74 -8.58
N LEU A 88 14.29 0.45 -8.89
CA LEU A 88 13.57 -0.74 -8.41
C LEU A 88 13.05 -1.56 -9.60
N GLU A 89 12.94 -2.86 -9.40
CA GLU A 89 12.29 -3.77 -10.37
C GLU A 89 10.77 -3.68 -10.20
N GLY A 90 10.16 -2.56 -10.68
CA GLY A 90 8.77 -2.20 -10.44
C GLY A 90 7.76 -3.26 -10.88
N GLU A 91 8.01 -3.94 -12.01
CA GLU A 91 7.16 -5.03 -12.48
C GLU A 91 7.18 -6.23 -11.51
N TYR A 92 8.36 -6.61 -11.03
CA TYR A 92 8.50 -7.67 -10.04
C TYR A 92 7.76 -7.30 -8.74
N LEU A 93 8.01 -6.11 -8.20
CA LEU A 93 7.38 -5.65 -6.97
C LEU A 93 5.85 -5.58 -7.10
N SER A 94 5.34 -5.10 -8.23
CA SER A 94 3.89 -4.97 -8.47
C SER A 94 3.16 -6.30 -8.66
N ASN A 95 3.88 -7.36 -8.99
CA ASN A 95 3.34 -8.71 -9.04
C ASN A 95 3.33 -9.38 -7.66
N ALA A 96 4.22 -8.96 -6.75
CA ALA A 96 4.39 -9.54 -5.41
C ALA A 96 3.63 -8.78 -4.31
N TYR A 97 3.56 -7.44 -4.39
CA TYR A 97 3.06 -6.57 -3.34
C TYR A 97 2.12 -5.49 -3.89
N CYS A 98 1.36 -4.84 -3.01
CA CYS A 98 0.64 -3.62 -3.35
C CYS A 98 1.62 -2.48 -3.65
N ILE A 99 1.27 -1.61 -4.60
CA ILE A 99 2.09 -0.48 -5.01
C ILE A 99 1.33 0.84 -4.78
N TRP A 100 2.00 1.77 -4.14
CA TRP A 100 1.59 3.16 -4.02
C TRP A 100 2.59 4.01 -4.78
N SER A 101 2.20 4.52 -5.93
CA SER A 101 3.10 5.25 -6.82
C SER A 101 2.81 6.74 -6.81
N ALA A 102 3.84 7.57 -6.54
CA ALA A 102 3.73 9.01 -6.66
C ALA A 102 4.07 9.48 -8.10
N ALA A 103 3.14 10.23 -8.69
CA ALA A 103 3.30 10.86 -10.01
C ALA A 103 2.41 12.10 -10.12
N TYR A 104 2.99 13.29 -10.10
CA TYR A 104 2.26 14.55 -9.93
C TYR A 104 1.76 15.21 -11.20
N SER A 105 2.21 14.78 -12.37
CA SER A 105 1.82 15.39 -13.65
C SER A 105 0.82 14.56 -14.44
N ASN A 106 1.05 13.26 -14.50
CA ASN A 106 0.21 12.29 -15.21
C ASN A 106 0.14 11.00 -14.40
N PRO A 107 -0.90 10.16 -14.61
CA PRO A 107 -0.99 8.87 -13.96
C PRO A 107 0.23 7.98 -14.24
N PRO A 108 0.60 7.08 -13.31
CA PRO A 108 1.80 6.25 -13.41
C PRO A 108 1.92 5.44 -14.70
N GLU A 109 0.83 5.00 -15.30
CA GLU A 109 0.80 4.25 -16.57
C GLU A 109 1.39 5.01 -17.77
N HIS A 110 1.50 6.32 -17.70
CA HIS A 110 2.20 7.11 -18.72
C HIS A 110 3.72 6.93 -18.67
N TYR A 111 4.25 6.40 -17.56
CA TYR A 111 5.69 6.31 -17.32
C TYR A 111 6.22 4.88 -17.25
N ASN A 112 5.35 3.90 -17.04
CA ASN A 112 5.75 2.51 -16.83
C ASN A 112 4.61 1.52 -17.11
N SER A 113 4.94 0.22 -17.13
CA SER A 113 4.02 -0.89 -17.37
C SER A 113 3.63 -1.67 -16.10
N PHE A 114 4.14 -1.29 -14.93
CA PHE A 114 3.82 -2.02 -13.70
C PHE A 114 2.44 -1.61 -13.14
N LYS A 115 1.85 -2.52 -12.38
CA LYS A 115 0.55 -2.28 -11.73
C LYS A 115 0.75 -1.45 -10.47
N TYR A 116 -0.27 -0.63 -10.14
CA TYR A 116 -0.31 0.12 -8.89
C TYR A 116 -1.72 0.09 -8.30
N ASP A 117 -1.82 0.25 -6.99
CA ASP A 117 -3.07 0.19 -6.23
C ASP A 117 -3.48 1.58 -5.72
N PHE A 118 -2.47 2.44 -5.46
CA PHE A 118 -2.64 3.83 -5.07
C PHE A 118 -1.81 4.74 -5.97
N TRP A 119 -2.36 5.87 -6.30
CA TRP A 119 -1.68 6.96 -7.02
C TRP A 119 -1.74 8.24 -6.22
N GLN A 120 -0.59 8.67 -5.68
CA GLN A 120 -0.44 10.01 -5.13
C GLN A 120 -0.27 11.00 -6.28
N PHE A 121 -1.31 11.79 -6.54
CA PHE A 121 -1.32 12.69 -7.70
C PHE A 121 -0.91 14.12 -7.37
N THR A 122 -0.79 14.48 -6.09
CA THR A 122 -0.26 15.76 -5.62
C THR A 122 0.24 15.66 -4.19
N SER A 123 1.25 16.46 -3.85
CA SER A 123 1.76 16.70 -2.50
C SER A 123 1.54 18.15 -2.06
N SER A 124 0.71 18.92 -2.76
CA SER A 124 0.57 20.36 -2.55
C SER A 124 -0.88 20.85 -2.57
N ALA A 125 -1.85 19.98 -2.32
CA ALA A 125 -3.23 20.39 -2.18
C ALA A 125 -3.42 21.28 -0.96
N ASN A 126 -4.35 22.24 -1.03
CA ASN A 126 -4.63 23.14 0.08
C ASN A 126 -5.37 22.37 1.20
N ALA A 127 -4.67 22.13 2.31
CA ALA A 127 -5.16 21.37 3.46
C ALA A 127 -6.46 21.93 4.07
N VAL A 128 -6.67 23.26 4.02
CA VAL A 128 -7.89 23.90 4.54
C VAL A 128 -9.15 23.41 3.83
N GLN A 129 -9.08 23.08 2.53
CA GLN A 129 -10.22 22.55 1.78
C GLN A 129 -10.70 21.18 2.30
N TYR A 130 -9.85 20.49 3.06
CA TYR A 130 -10.09 19.17 3.65
C TYR A 130 -10.28 19.24 5.17
N GLY A 131 -10.53 20.44 5.73
CA GLY A 131 -10.80 20.64 7.16
C GLY A 131 -9.56 20.54 8.06
N MET A 132 -8.37 20.69 7.49
CA MET A 132 -7.10 20.66 8.23
C MET A 132 -6.57 22.08 8.45
N GLU A 133 -5.57 22.20 9.33
CA GLU A 133 -4.81 23.45 9.53
C GLU A 133 -4.16 23.92 8.22
N PRO A 134 -3.89 25.23 8.07
CA PRO A 134 -3.25 25.77 6.87
C PRO A 134 -1.93 25.07 6.54
N GLY A 135 -1.80 24.61 5.31
CA GLY A 135 -0.63 23.86 4.82
C GLY A 135 -0.93 23.11 3.53
N SER A 136 -0.01 22.24 3.17
CA SER A 136 -0.16 21.31 2.06
C SER A 136 -0.52 19.91 2.57
N VAL A 137 -1.29 19.20 1.76
CA VAL A 137 -1.67 17.80 2.00
C VAL A 137 -1.52 16.99 0.73
N ASP A 138 -1.12 15.73 0.88
CA ASP A 138 -1.05 14.77 -0.20
C ASP A 138 -2.46 14.27 -0.52
N LEU A 139 -2.74 14.06 -1.80
CA LEU A 139 -3.99 13.46 -2.24
C LEU A 139 -3.71 12.27 -3.13
N ASP A 140 -4.54 11.25 -2.93
CA ASP A 140 -4.39 9.95 -3.55
C ASP A 140 -5.68 9.46 -4.19
N TYR A 141 -5.54 8.72 -5.29
CA TYR A 141 -6.57 7.81 -5.78
C TYR A 141 -6.26 6.40 -5.30
N TRP A 142 -7.24 5.74 -4.71
CA TRP A 142 -7.20 4.32 -4.43
C TRP A 142 -7.99 3.56 -5.50
N TYR A 143 -7.30 2.70 -6.22
CA TYR A 143 -7.92 1.82 -7.22
C TYR A 143 -8.31 0.50 -6.55
N ALA A 144 -9.54 0.43 -6.04
CA ALA A 144 -10.08 -0.75 -5.37
C ALA A 144 -10.28 -1.89 -6.38
N GLY A 145 -9.26 -2.65 -6.66
CA GLY A 145 -9.29 -3.80 -7.58
C GLY A 145 -8.49 -5.00 -7.10
N ARG A 146 -7.67 -4.81 -6.07
CA ARG A 146 -7.00 -5.89 -5.34
C ARG A 146 -7.61 -6.03 -3.96
N THR A 147 -7.85 -7.25 -3.55
CA THR A 147 -8.21 -7.55 -2.18
C THR A 147 -7.04 -7.17 -1.29
N ILE A 148 -7.14 -6.01 -0.62
CA ILE A 148 -6.26 -5.70 0.51
C ILE A 148 -6.74 -6.62 1.63
N ILE A 149 -6.13 -7.77 1.75
CA ILE A 149 -6.39 -8.69 2.86
C ILE A 149 -5.61 -8.16 4.08
N GLY A 150 -6.14 -7.12 4.67
CA GLY A 150 -5.78 -6.74 6.02
C GLY A 150 -6.80 -7.36 6.98
N ASN A 151 -6.52 -8.46 7.53
CA ASN A 151 -7.28 -9.42 8.33
C ASN A 151 -8.00 -10.47 7.47
N ASP A 152 -7.75 -11.72 7.78
CA ASP A 152 -8.54 -12.85 7.29
C ASP A 152 -9.92 -12.81 7.95
N TYR A 153 -10.89 -12.26 7.25
CA TYR A 153 -12.29 -12.23 7.69
C TYR A 153 -13.03 -13.56 7.42
N SER A 154 -12.35 -14.60 6.93
CA SER A 154 -13.00 -15.88 6.57
C SER A 154 -13.70 -16.55 7.74
N SER A 155 -13.27 -16.25 8.97
CA SER A 155 -13.94 -16.74 10.19
C SER A 155 -15.26 -16.04 10.53
N VAL A 156 -15.52 -14.84 9.95
CA VAL A 156 -16.69 -14.02 10.25
C VAL A 156 -17.45 -13.54 9.01
N PHE A 157 -16.90 -13.77 7.81
CA PHE A 157 -17.49 -13.35 6.56
C PHE A 157 -17.37 -14.44 5.49
N ASP A 158 -18.52 -14.89 4.98
CA ASP A 158 -18.67 -15.73 3.79
C ASP A 158 -19.34 -14.92 2.69
N ALA A 159 -18.61 -14.62 1.62
CA ALA A 159 -19.09 -13.80 0.52
C ALA A 159 -20.30 -14.41 -0.20
N ASN A 160 -20.34 -15.75 -0.33
CA ASN A 160 -21.46 -16.43 -0.97
C ASN A 160 -22.71 -16.38 -0.08
N TYR A 161 -22.55 -16.59 1.22
CA TYR A 161 -23.64 -16.45 2.17
C TYR A 161 -24.18 -15.02 2.15
N TYR A 162 -23.30 -14.01 2.23
CA TYR A 162 -23.66 -12.60 2.23
C TYR A 162 -24.39 -12.21 0.94
N TYR A 163 -23.88 -12.60 -0.21
CA TYR A 163 -24.52 -12.41 -1.51
C TYR A 163 -25.93 -12.99 -1.57
N ASN A 164 -26.14 -14.20 -1.04
CA ASN A 164 -27.43 -14.88 -1.09
C ASN A 164 -28.45 -14.27 -0.11
N MET A 165 -28.00 -13.68 0.98
CA MET A 165 -28.87 -13.11 2.00
C MET A 165 -29.43 -11.72 1.64
N TYR A 166 -28.74 -10.97 0.76
CA TYR A 166 -29.08 -9.58 0.44
C TYR A 166 -29.37 -9.38 -1.06
N PRO A 167 -30.65 -9.53 -1.49
CA PRO A 167 -31.03 -9.41 -2.91
C PRO A 167 -30.78 -8.05 -3.55
N ASP A 168 -30.70 -6.99 -2.78
CA ASP A 168 -30.33 -5.63 -3.21
C ASP A 168 -28.86 -5.58 -3.62
N LEU A 169 -27.98 -6.22 -2.86
CA LEU A 169 -26.55 -6.34 -3.20
C LEU A 169 -26.33 -7.19 -4.44
N GLN A 170 -27.16 -8.21 -4.68
CA GLN A 170 -27.09 -9.00 -5.90
C GLN A 170 -27.25 -8.14 -7.15
N LYS A 171 -28.10 -7.12 -7.08
CA LYS A 171 -28.34 -6.19 -8.19
C LYS A 171 -27.28 -5.10 -8.30
N ALA A 172 -26.78 -4.62 -7.15
CA ALA A 172 -25.85 -3.50 -7.10
C ALA A 172 -24.40 -3.90 -7.33
N ILE A 173 -23.97 -5.03 -6.76
CA ILE A 173 -22.58 -5.47 -6.70
C ILE A 173 -22.37 -6.76 -7.53
N GLY A 174 -23.40 -7.59 -7.66
CA GLY A 174 -23.25 -8.91 -8.25
C GLY A 174 -22.42 -9.83 -7.36
N ASN A 175 -21.82 -10.89 -7.94
CA ASN A 175 -21.02 -11.87 -7.21
C ASN A 175 -19.53 -11.48 -7.14
N ASN A 176 -19.23 -10.20 -6.93
CA ASN A 176 -17.87 -9.74 -6.71
C ASN A 176 -17.51 -9.85 -5.22
N GLN A 177 -16.74 -10.87 -4.87
CA GLN A 177 -16.39 -11.16 -3.47
C GLN A 177 -15.66 -10.03 -2.76
N ALA A 178 -14.81 -9.29 -3.47
CA ALA A 178 -14.07 -8.15 -2.90
C ALA A 178 -15.00 -6.97 -2.58
N GLU A 179 -15.93 -6.66 -3.47
CA GLU A 179 -16.92 -5.60 -3.25
C GLU A 179 -17.96 -5.98 -2.18
N LEU A 180 -18.33 -7.25 -2.09
CA LEU A 180 -19.20 -7.78 -1.03
C LEU A 180 -18.52 -7.67 0.34
N LEU A 181 -17.22 -8.02 0.43
CA LEU A 181 -16.44 -7.83 1.65
C LEU A 181 -16.32 -6.35 2.01
N TYR A 182 -16.03 -5.49 1.03
CA TYR A 182 -16.00 -4.04 1.25
C TYR A 182 -17.32 -3.51 1.80
N HIS A 183 -18.44 -3.93 1.22
CA HIS A 183 -19.77 -3.54 1.70
C HIS A 183 -20.00 -4.04 3.14
N PHE A 184 -19.69 -5.31 3.43
CA PHE A 184 -19.81 -5.85 4.78
C PHE A 184 -19.04 -5.04 5.82
N LEU A 185 -17.78 -4.70 5.52
CA LEU A 185 -16.91 -3.96 6.46
C LEU A 185 -17.35 -2.52 6.70
N ASN A 186 -17.89 -1.86 5.68
CA ASN A 186 -18.21 -0.42 5.77
C ASN A 186 -19.67 -0.14 6.13
N TYR A 187 -20.57 -1.07 5.87
CA TYR A 187 -22.02 -0.89 6.07
C TYR A 187 -22.63 -2.08 6.83
N GLY A 188 -22.40 -3.31 6.37
CA GLY A 188 -23.06 -4.49 6.88
C GLY A 188 -22.83 -4.77 8.36
N MET A 189 -21.64 -4.51 8.89
CA MET A 189 -21.38 -4.66 10.34
C MET A 189 -22.14 -3.62 11.21
N ALA A 190 -22.54 -2.51 10.64
CA ALA A 190 -23.33 -1.48 11.34
C ALA A 190 -24.85 -1.72 11.23
N GLU A 191 -25.28 -2.50 10.26
CA GLU A 191 -26.69 -2.83 10.00
C GLU A 191 -27.15 -4.09 10.77
N GLY A 192 -26.22 -4.81 11.42
CA GLY A 192 -26.50 -6.01 12.24
C GLY A 192 -26.44 -7.30 11.49
#